data_05b574a7c4c2ab34e309b52a1f9a8fc6
#
_entry.id   05b574a7c4c2ab34e309b52a1f9a8fc6
#
_cell.length_a   1.000
_cell.length_b   1.000
_cell.length_c   1.000
_cell.angle_alpha   90.00
_cell.angle_beta   90.00
_cell.angle_gamma   90.00
#
_symmetry.space_group_name_H-M   'P 1'
#
loop_
_entity.id
_entity.type
_entity.pdbx_description
1 polymer ?
#
loop_
_entity_poly.entity_id
_entity_poly.type
_entity_poly.pdbx_seq_one_letter_code
_entity_poly.pdbx_strand_id
1 'polypeptide(L)'
;MMPIAPTIAIHPLQRAERDACAELLNRRLLASAYSLPMDAKTLDEQLFRSDPPTVFDVRWSKRLVLGAWRAGEMIGMLDAATGHHSGSLDLPEFEPEGLLRFLILGERDDLVNDTFRALMDRAHTFWREEHVRQVTAFHISTGYPLFQAGAGVMPSDWSNVLRMLTGENWMFSERYYALVRSLGGALEEETPLADLSLVQQRITNGRHYQLYHRRVDWIGRARMVGMTLDRANTVERVAHLVDLEVSELWRNRNIGKWLLRRLLNDATQQGFQEMLVYLPVSAAIAMNLFLQHGFHELNYRGYTFEKELDN
;
A
#
# COMPACT_ATOMS: atom_id res chain seq x y z
N MET A 1 35.37 32.46 10.97
CA MET A 1 34.59 32.11 9.80
C MET A 1 33.72 30.92 10.18
N MET A 2 32.42 31.11 10.41
CA MET A 2 31.53 29.97 10.68
C MET A 2 31.48 29.09 9.44
N PRO A 3 31.59 27.76 9.54
CA PRO A 3 31.41 26.88 8.40
C PRO A 3 29.98 27.07 7.89
N ILE A 4 29.84 27.37 6.59
CA ILE A 4 28.53 27.41 5.93
C ILE A 4 27.93 26.00 6.09
N ALA A 5 26.77 25.90 6.72
CA ALA A 5 26.09 24.63 6.87
C ALA A 5 25.85 24.03 5.46
N PRO A 6 26.22 22.75 5.22
CA PRO A 6 26.05 22.15 3.91
C PRO A 6 24.56 22.20 3.48
N THR A 7 24.34 22.73 2.28
CA THR A 7 23.00 22.87 1.67
C THR A 7 22.41 21.49 1.35
N ILE A 8 21.10 21.32 1.49
CA ILE A 8 20.39 20.14 1.04
C ILE A 8 20.27 20.20 -0.49
N ALA A 9 20.79 19.17 -1.18
CA ALA A 9 20.66 19.03 -2.63
C ALA A 9 19.52 18.07 -2.94
N ILE A 10 18.61 18.47 -3.85
CA ILE A 10 17.49 17.65 -4.31
C ILE A 10 17.66 17.42 -5.82
N HIS A 11 17.66 16.16 -6.22
CA HIS A 11 17.70 15.80 -7.63
C HIS A 11 16.97 14.48 -7.91
N PRO A 12 16.58 14.22 -9.16
CA PRO A 12 16.04 12.92 -9.56
C PRO A 12 17.02 11.79 -9.22
N LEU A 13 16.50 10.74 -8.59
CA LEU A 13 17.29 9.59 -8.16
C LEU A 13 17.91 8.88 -9.36
N GLN A 14 19.20 8.56 -9.27
CA GLN A 14 19.95 7.85 -10.31
C GLN A 14 20.22 6.39 -9.90
N ARG A 15 20.33 5.49 -10.87
CA ARG A 15 20.63 4.07 -10.59
C ARG A 15 21.93 3.83 -9.82
N ALA A 16 22.91 4.72 -9.99
CA ALA A 16 24.17 4.66 -9.23
C ALA A 16 23.97 4.90 -7.73
N GLU A 17 22.85 5.51 -7.33
CA GLU A 17 22.53 5.89 -5.95
C GLU A 17 21.64 4.85 -5.25
N ARG A 18 21.33 3.74 -5.90
CA ARG A 18 20.39 2.72 -5.39
C ARG A 18 20.83 2.12 -4.06
N ASP A 19 22.13 1.99 -3.80
CA ASP A 19 22.63 1.39 -2.55
C ASP A 19 22.36 2.33 -1.36
N ALA A 20 22.57 3.63 -1.51
CA ALA A 20 22.19 4.63 -0.50
C ALA A 20 20.66 4.68 -0.30
N CYS A 21 19.91 4.54 -1.40
CA CYS A 21 18.46 4.45 -1.35
C CYS A 21 18.01 3.17 -0.61
N ALA A 22 18.64 2.01 -0.89
CA ALA A 22 18.36 0.76 -0.19
C ALA A 22 18.61 0.88 1.30
N GLU A 23 19.71 1.51 1.70
CA GLU A 23 20.04 1.71 3.11
C GLU A 23 18.98 2.56 3.82
N LEU A 24 18.62 3.71 3.25
CA LEU A 24 17.60 4.60 3.82
C LEU A 24 16.23 3.93 3.90
N LEU A 25 15.79 3.28 2.82
CA LEU A 25 14.50 2.58 2.74
C LEU A 25 14.45 1.43 3.72
N ASN A 26 15.43 0.52 3.69
CA ASN A 26 15.41 -0.70 4.50
C ASN A 26 15.45 -0.41 5.99
N ARG A 27 16.14 0.64 6.43
CA ARG A 27 16.13 1.09 7.82
C ARG A 27 14.71 1.39 8.30
N ARG A 28 13.87 2.01 7.44
CA ARG A 28 12.47 2.32 7.76
C ARG A 28 11.52 1.15 7.52
N LEU A 29 11.72 0.40 6.43
CA LEU A 29 10.85 -0.73 6.09
C LEU A 29 10.91 -1.84 7.13
N LEU A 30 12.10 -2.18 7.63
CA LEU A 30 12.29 -3.25 8.62
C LEU A 30 11.66 -2.92 9.99
N ALA A 31 11.42 -1.65 10.30
CA ALA A 31 10.68 -1.25 11.49
C ALA A 31 9.15 -1.44 11.33
N SER A 32 8.65 -1.61 10.10
CA SER A 32 7.22 -1.75 9.82
C SER A 32 6.81 -3.21 9.71
N ALA A 33 5.67 -3.56 10.29
CA ALA A 33 5.13 -4.91 10.22
C ALA A 33 4.86 -5.34 8.77
N TYR A 34 5.04 -6.64 8.50
CA TYR A 34 4.80 -7.24 7.17
C TYR A 34 5.60 -6.58 6.04
N SER A 35 6.82 -6.16 6.34
CA SER A 35 7.76 -5.56 5.39
C SER A 35 9.02 -6.40 5.26
N LEU A 36 9.58 -6.43 4.05
CA LEU A 36 10.80 -7.12 3.70
C LEU A 36 11.85 -6.13 3.20
N PRO A 37 13.14 -6.42 3.41
CA PRO A 37 14.18 -5.59 2.82
C PRO A 37 14.10 -5.63 1.29
N MET A 38 14.32 -4.48 0.68
CA MET A 38 14.41 -4.36 -0.77
C MET A 38 15.85 -4.54 -1.20
N ASP A 39 16.08 -5.51 -2.08
CA ASP A 39 17.37 -5.68 -2.76
C ASP A 39 17.49 -4.75 -3.99
N ALA A 40 18.66 -4.72 -4.60
CA ALA A 40 18.94 -3.89 -5.76
C ALA A 40 17.98 -4.14 -6.94
N LYS A 41 17.55 -5.39 -7.15
CA LYS A 41 16.62 -5.75 -8.23
C LYS A 41 15.23 -5.18 -7.95
N THR A 42 14.72 -5.35 -6.75
CA THR A 42 13.41 -4.81 -6.34
C THR A 42 13.41 -3.29 -6.42
N LEU A 43 14.51 -2.63 -6.02
CA LEU A 43 14.66 -1.18 -6.16
C LEU A 43 14.65 -0.73 -7.61
N ASP A 44 15.34 -1.43 -8.51
CA ASP A 44 15.30 -1.13 -9.95
C ASP A 44 13.87 -1.23 -10.49
N GLU A 45 13.10 -2.24 -10.07
CA GLU A 45 11.71 -2.41 -10.48
C GLU A 45 10.78 -1.34 -9.89
N GLN A 46 11.00 -0.92 -8.66
CA GLN A 46 10.14 0.03 -7.96
C GLN A 46 10.45 1.49 -8.27
N LEU A 47 11.71 1.86 -8.40
CA LEU A 47 12.15 3.25 -8.49
C LEU A 47 12.39 3.73 -9.92
N PHE A 48 12.84 2.83 -10.82
CA PHE A 48 13.31 3.24 -12.14
C PHE A 48 12.45 2.75 -13.32
N ARG A 49 11.38 2.00 -13.06
CA ARG A 49 10.39 1.69 -14.09
C ARG A 49 9.35 2.81 -14.18
N SER A 50 8.83 3.04 -15.38
CA SER A 50 7.69 3.93 -15.62
C SER A 50 6.39 3.37 -15.03
N ASP A 51 6.26 2.03 -15.03
CA ASP A 51 5.12 1.23 -14.61
C ASP A 51 5.53 0.24 -13.49
N PRO A 52 5.85 0.72 -12.28
CA PRO A 52 6.29 -0.17 -11.20
C PRO A 52 5.17 -1.13 -10.79
N PRO A 53 5.51 -2.39 -10.48
CA PRO A 53 4.52 -3.35 -10.04
C PRO A 53 3.90 -2.95 -8.70
N THR A 54 2.60 -3.17 -8.57
CA THR A 54 1.80 -2.96 -7.34
C THR A 54 0.94 -4.19 -7.08
N VAL A 55 0.50 -4.35 -5.84
CA VAL A 55 -0.42 -5.44 -5.45
C VAL A 55 -1.84 -5.15 -5.93
N PHE A 56 -2.22 -3.89 -5.92
CA PHE A 56 -3.50 -3.40 -6.45
C PHE A 56 -3.31 -2.86 -7.88
N ASP A 57 -4.39 -2.68 -8.58
CA ASP A 57 -4.37 -2.11 -9.93
C ASP A 57 -4.14 -0.58 -9.84
N VAL A 58 -3.15 -0.10 -10.58
CA VAL A 58 -2.78 1.32 -10.68
C VAL A 58 -2.40 1.61 -12.12
N ARG A 59 -2.85 2.74 -12.65
CA ARG A 59 -2.44 3.25 -13.97
C ARG A 59 -1.46 4.39 -13.78
N TRP A 60 -0.23 4.18 -14.20
CA TRP A 60 0.82 5.19 -14.13
C TRP A 60 0.86 6.02 -15.42
N SER A 61 1.01 7.36 -15.29
CA SER A 61 1.24 8.27 -16.43
C SER A 61 2.67 8.79 -16.45
N LYS A 62 3.06 9.57 -15.44
CA LYS A 62 4.45 10.06 -15.27
C LYS A 62 4.92 9.84 -13.85
N ARG A 63 6.22 9.82 -13.65
CA ARG A 63 6.83 9.63 -12.34
C ARG A 63 8.02 10.56 -12.11
N LEU A 64 8.19 10.94 -10.85
CA LEU A 64 9.32 11.70 -10.34
C LEU A 64 9.79 11.06 -9.04
N VAL A 65 10.97 10.46 -9.06
CA VAL A 65 11.59 9.91 -7.84
C VAL A 65 12.76 10.79 -7.47
N LEU A 66 12.74 11.36 -6.26
CA LEU A 66 13.72 12.33 -5.78
C LEU A 66 14.54 11.77 -4.62
N GLY A 67 15.83 12.06 -4.61
CA GLY A 67 16.71 11.92 -3.47
C GLY A 67 17.06 13.29 -2.88
N ALA A 68 17.10 13.37 -1.54
CA ALA A 68 17.60 14.50 -0.78
C ALA A 68 18.96 14.15 -0.17
N TRP A 69 19.95 14.98 -0.44
CA TRP A 69 21.35 14.72 -0.07
C TRP A 69 21.95 15.84 0.74
N ARG A 70 22.75 15.51 1.73
CA ARG A 70 23.57 16.46 2.48
C ARG A 70 24.95 15.88 2.79
N ALA A 71 25.99 16.57 2.40
CA ALA A 71 27.38 16.14 2.62
C ALA A 71 27.67 14.70 2.10
N GLY A 72 27.04 14.29 0.99
CA GLY A 72 27.22 12.95 0.40
C GLY A 72 26.34 11.85 1.03
N GLU A 73 25.53 12.15 2.04
CA GLU A 73 24.61 11.23 2.67
C GLU A 73 23.18 11.46 2.15
N MET A 74 22.42 10.39 1.86
CA MET A 74 20.99 10.46 1.54
C MET A 74 20.19 10.62 2.82
N ILE A 75 19.49 11.76 2.94
CA ILE A 75 18.72 12.16 4.13
C ILE A 75 17.22 12.13 3.90
N GLY A 76 16.76 11.83 2.70
CA GLY A 76 15.36 11.69 2.37
C GLY A 76 15.12 11.20 0.95
N MET A 77 13.93 10.67 0.70
CA MET A 77 13.48 10.21 -0.61
C MET A 77 11.99 10.46 -0.76
N LEU A 78 11.59 10.80 -1.98
CA LEU A 78 10.19 10.97 -2.35
C LEU A 78 9.91 10.26 -3.68
N ASP A 79 8.79 9.52 -3.76
CA ASP A 79 8.29 8.91 -5.01
C ASP A 79 6.92 9.53 -5.33
N ALA A 80 6.89 10.44 -6.29
CA ALA A 80 5.70 11.08 -6.81
C ALA A 80 5.37 10.58 -8.21
N ALA A 81 4.10 10.63 -8.55
CA ALA A 81 3.60 10.25 -9.86
C ALA A 81 2.37 11.06 -10.26
N THR A 82 1.96 10.90 -11.52
CA THR A 82 0.61 11.17 -11.99
C THR A 82 -0.01 9.90 -12.53
N GLY A 83 -1.33 9.74 -12.40
CA GLY A 83 -2.02 8.54 -12.85
C GLY A 83 -3.36 8.34 -12.16
N HIS A 84 -3.76 7.08 -12.03
CA HIS A 84 -5.00 6.69 -11.36
C HIS A 84 -4.72 5.57 -10.37
N HIS A 85 -5.06 5.78 -9.11
CA HIS A 85 -5.06 4.72 -8.10
C HIS A 85 -6.29 3.81 -8.26
N SER A 86 -6.37 2.69 -7.53
CA SER A 86 -7.46 1.71 -7.72
C SER A 86 -8.87 2.26 -7.50
N GLY A 87 -9.02 3.29 -6.68
CA GLY A 87 -10.31 3.96 -6.44
C GLY A 87 -10.71 4.97 -7.51
N SER A 88 -9.77 5.39 -8.38
CA SER A 88 -9.99 6.39 -9.43
C SER A 88 -9.77 5.86 -10.86
N LEU A 89 -9.66 4.54 -11.05
CA LEU A 89 -9.42 3.93 -12.36
C LEU A 89 -10.51 4.19 -13.40
N ASP A 90 -11.72 4.49 -12.96
CA ASP A 90 -12.87 4.80 -13.82
C ASP A 90 -12.92 6.28 -14.26
N LEU A 91 -12.01 7.12 -13.72
CA LEU A 91 -11.91 8.52 -14.14
C LEU A 91 -11.39 8.62 -15.58
N PRO A 92 -11.77 9.68 -16.31
CA PRO A 92 -11.26 9.94 -17.65
C PRO A 92 -9.72 10.00 -17.67
N GLU A 93 -9.10 9.41 -18.71
CA GLU A 93 -7.63 9.34 -18.80
C GLU A 93 -6.95 10.70 -18.90
N PHE A 94 -7.66 11.72 -19.35
CA PHE A 94 -7.15 13.08 -19.47
C PHE A 94 -7.17 13.88 -18.15
N GLU A 95 -7.71 13.31 -17.09
CA GLU A 95 -7.74 13.91 -15.75
C GLU A 95 -7.02 13.02 -14.72
N PRO A 96 -5.71 12.79 -14.87
CA PRO A 96 -4.98 12.00 -13.89
C PRO A 96 -4.82 12.76 -12.59
N GLU A 97 -4.83 12.03 -11.48
CA GLU A 97 -4.50 12.55 -10.16
C GLU A 97 -2.99 12.58 -9.93
N GLY A 98 -2.55 13.44 -9.02
CA GLY A 98 -1.23 13.35 -8.44
C GLY A 98 -1.19 12.24 -7.39
N LEU A 99 -0.08 11.51 -7.37
CA LEU A 99 0.12 10.42 -6.44
C LEU A 99 1.43 10.66 -5.68
N LEU A 100 1.36 10.81 -4.35
CA LEU A 100 2.52 10.69 -3.46
C LEU A 100 2.58 9.25 -2.97
N ARG A 101 3.37 8.44 -3.66
CA ARG A 101 3.47 7.02 -3.42
C ARG A 101 4.25 6.69 -2.16
N PHE A 102 5.36 7.40 -1.94
CA PHE A 102 6.26 7.18 -0.83
C PHE A 102 7.01 8.45 -0.45
N LEU A 103 7.23 8.66 0.85
CA LEU A 103 8.05 9.72 1.40
C LEU A 103 8.78 9.20 2.62
N ILE A 104 10.10 9.17 2.56
CA ILE A 104 10.96 8.81 3.69
C ILE A 104 11.85 9.99 4.03
N LEU A 105 11.93 10.29 5.31
CA LEU A 105 12.83 11.27 5.90
C LEU A 105 13.81 10.56 6.82
N GLY A 106 15.06 10.98 6.81
CA GLY A 106 16.09 10.51 7.74
C GLY A 106 15.72 10.79 9.19
N GLU A 107 16.50 10.24 10.12
CA GLU A 107 16.23 10.33 11.57
C GLU A 107 16.76 11.60 12.22
N ARG A 108 17.48 12.44 11.48
CA ARG A 108 18.06 13.67 12.00
C ARG A 108 17.00 14.75 12.14
N ASP A 109 16.53 14.97 13.36
CA ASP A 109 15.45 15.92 13.68
C ASP A 109 15.75 17.35 13.22
N ASP A 110 17.03 17.77 13.22
CA ASP A 110 17.47 19.09 12.77
C ASP A 110 17.26 19.33 11.27
N LEU A 111 17.11 18.28 10.47
CA LEU A 111 17.01 18.35 9.01
C LEU A 111 15.64 17.94 8.46
N VAL A 112 14.81 17.29 9.26
CA VAL A 112 13.54 16.68 8.80
C VAL A 112 12.65 17.73 8.14
N ASN A 113 12.48 18.90 8.76
CA ASN A 113 11.61 19.97 8.24
C ASN A 113 12.10 20.53 6.90
N ASP A 114 13.39 20.82 6.79
CA ASP A 114 13.98 21.41 5.58
C ASP A 114 14.03 20.38 4.44
N THR A 115 14.32 19.10 4.77
CA THR A 115 14.30 18.01 3.80
C THR A 115 12.89 17.77 3.26
N PHE A 116 11.90 17.75 4.15
CA PHE A 116 10.49 17.62 3.76
C PHE A 116 10.07 18.72 2.79
N ARG A 117 10.27 20.00 3.19
CA ARG A 117 9.91 21.15 2.35
C ARG A 117 10.59 21.09 0.99
N ALA A 118 11.89 20.85 0.96
CA ALA A 118 12.64 20.82 -0.29
C ALA A 118 12.18 19.70 -1.25
N LEU A 119 11.83 18.51 -0.72
CA LEU A 119 11.25 17.42 -1.50
C LEU A 119 9.83 17.76 -1.99
N MET A 120 8.98 18.29 -1.11
CA MET A 120 7.59 18.62 -1.44
C MET A 120 7.47 19.77 -2.42
N ASP A 121 8.33 20.81 -2.34
CA ASP A 121 8.36 21.91 -3.29
C ASP A 121 8.63 21.39 -4.72
N ARG A 122 9.53 20.42 -4.86
CA ARG A 122 9.82 19.78 -6.15
C ARG A 122 8.65 18.92 -6.64
N ALA A 123 8.00 18.19 -5.75
CA ALA A 123 6.82 17.39 -6.08
C ALA A 123 5.63 18.29 -6.48
N HIS A 124 5.38 19.38 -5.76
CA HIS A 124 4.33 20.37 -6.10
C HIS A 124 4.59 21.00 -7.46
N THR A 125 5.85 21.35 -7.77
CA THR A 125 6.22 21.87 -9.09
C THR A 125 5.91 20.85 -10.18
N PHE A 126 6.30 19.58 -10.00
CA PHE A 126 6.00 18.51 -10.93
C PHE A 126 4.49 18.33 -11.17
N TRP A 127 3.68 18.28 -10.12
CA TRP A 127 2.23 18.13 -10.26
C TRP A 127 1.56 19.32 -10.94
N ARG A 128 2.04 20.57 -10.70
CA ARG A 128 1.54 21.76 -11.41
C ARG A 128 1.91 21.74 -12.90
N GLU A 129 3.12 21.34 -13.25
CA GLU A 129 3.54 21.16 -14.64
C GLU A 129 2.70 20.12 -15.37
N GLU A 130 2.22 19.10 -14.65
CA GLU A 130 1.31 18.06 -15.16
C GLU A 130 -0.18 18.44 -15.06
N HIS A 131 -0.50 19.67 -14.67
CA HIS A 131 -1.87 20.19 -14.54
C HIS A 131 -2.77 19.39 -13.57
N VAL A 132 -2.17 18.77 -12.56
CA VAL A 132 -2.88 18.03 -11.53
C VAL A 132 -3.61 18.99 -10.59
N ARG A 133 -4.89 18.70 -10.31
CA ARG A 133 -5.73 19.47 -9.37
C ARG A 133 -5.79 18.88 -7.98
N GLN A 134 -5.72 17.57 -7.89
CA GLN A 134 -5.80 16.81 -6.63
C GLN A 134 -4.67 15.82 -6.53
N VAL A 135 -4.10 15.70 -5.33
CA VAL A 135 -3.06 14.71 -5.02
C VAL A 135 -3.53 13.80 -3.91
N THR A 136 -3.39 12.50 -4.12
CA THR A 136 -3.60 11.49 -3.10
C THR A 136 -2.25 10.97 -2.60
N ALA A 137 -2.02 11.02 -1.29
CA ALA A 137 -0.78 10.52 -0.68
C ALA A 137 -1.02 9.23 0.09
N PHE A 138 -0.12 8.28 -0.07
CA PHE A 138 -0.15 7.00 0.62
C PHE A 138 -1.45 6.22 0.39
N HIS A 139 -1.98 6.26 -0.83
CA HIS A 139 -3.15 5.45 -1.14
C HIS A 139 -2.83 3.97 -1.05
N ILE A 140 -3.76 3.18 -0.50
CA ILE A 140 -3.56 1.74 -0.25
C ILE A 140 -3.06 0.97 -1.47
N SER A 141 -3.45 1.38 -2.69
CA SER A 141 -3.08 0.71 -3.92
C SER A 141 -1.69 1.04 -4.46
N THR A 142 -1.05 2.12 -3.96
CA THR A 142 0.20 2.62 -4.52
C THR A 142 1.46 2.10 -3.82
N GLY A 143 1.32 1.14 -2.90
CA GLY A 143 2.40 0.62 -2.08
C GLY A 143 3.48 -0.15 -2.85
N TYR A 144 4.63 -0.26 -2.24
CA TYR A 144 5.68 -1.16 -2.70
C TYR A 144 5.35 -2.60 -2.28
N PRO A 145 5.46 -3.60 -3.16
CA PRO A 145 5.06 -4.98 -2.85
C PRO A 145 5.71 -5.60 -1.61
N LEU A 146 6.92 -5.16 -1.26
CA LEU A 146 7.67 -5.63 -0.08
C LEU A 146 7.47 -4.78 1.18
N PHE A 147 6.60 -3.77 1.13
CA PHE A 147 6.27 -2.92 2.26
C PHE A 147 4.81 -3.13 2.67
N GLN A 148 4.57 -3.47 3.94
CA GLN A 148 3.22 -3.75 4.49
C GLN A 148 2.40 -4.71 3.62
N ALA A 149 3.03 -5.77 3.10
CA ALA A 149 2.41 -6.70 2.15
C ALA A 149 1.84 -6.02 0.89
N GLY A 150 2.41 -4.90 0.48
CA GLY A 150 2.01 -4.13 -0.70
C GLY A 150 0.95 -3.05 -0.45
N ALA A 151 0.50 -2.86 0.79
CA ALA A 151 -0.36 -1.73 1.13
C ALA A 151 0.45 -0.42 1.16
N GLY A 152 -0.06 0.61 0.48
CA GLY A 152 0.63 1.90 0.37
C GLY A 152 0.37 2.86 1.53
N VAL A 153 -0.46 2.47 2.50
CA VAL A 153 -0.88 3.35 3.59
C VAL A 153 0.29 3.79 4.47
N MET A 154 0.31 5.05 4.87
CA MET A 154 1.33 5.57 5.77
C MET A 154 1.15 4.98 7.18
N PRO A 155 2.18 4.35 7.78
CA PRO A 155 2.11 3.84 9.13
C PRO A 155 1.88 4.94 10.17
N SER A 156 1.06 4.67 11.19
CA SER A 156 0.74 5.64 12.26
C SER A 156 1.94 6.03 13.12
N ASP A 157 3.00 5.23 13.14
CA ASP A 157 4.25 5.51 13.84
C ASP A 157 5.19 6.47 13.10
N TRP A 158 4.88 6.83 11.85
CA TRP A 158 5.62 7.85 11.09
C TRP A 158 5.20 9.27 11.52
N SER A 159 5.30 9.56 12.82
CA SER A 159 4.81 10.79 13.45
C SER A 159 5.38 12.07 12.82
N ASN A 160 6.63 12.06 12.35
CA ASN A 160 7.25 13.20 11.70
C ASN A 160 6.56 13.50 10.35
N VAL A 161 6.37 12.48 9.51
CA VAL A 161 5.69 12.64 8.21
C VAL A 161 4.24 13.07 8.42
N LEU A 162 3.54 12.45 9.38
CA LEU A 162 2.17 12.82 9.76
C LEU A 162 2.06 14.30 10.12
N ARG A 163 2.92 14.77 11.03
CA ARG A 163 2.94 16.18 11.47
C ARG A 163 3.20 17.13 10.31
N MET A 164 4.13 16.78 9.41
CA MET A 164 4.48 17.61 8.25
C MET A 164 3.32 17.72 7.27
N LEU A 165 2.71 16.60 6.88
CA LEU A 165 1.59 16.60 5.96
C LEU A 165 0.41 17.39 6.52
N THR A 166 0.01 17.15 7.77
CA THR A 166 -1.09 17.88 8.39
C THR A 166 -0.78 19.38 8.57
N GLY A 167 0.48 19.73 8.82
CA GLY A 167 0.95 21.12 8.86
C GLY A 167 0.89 21.85 7.51
N GLU A 168 0.91 21.11 6.39
CA GLU A 168 0.73 21.64 5.03
C GLU A 168 -0.67 21.46 4.46
N ASN A 169 -1.67 21.33 5.33
CA ASN A 169 -3.09 21.20 4.96
C ASN A 169 -3.44 19.95 4.13
N TRP A 170 -2.68 18.87 4.28
CA TRP A 170 -3.12 17.58 3.79
C TRP A 170 -4.23 17.03 4.70
N MET A 171 -5.35 16.65 4.10
CA MET A 171 -6.49 16.08 4.81
C MET A 171 -6.45 14.56 4.80
N PHE A 172 -6.92 13.93 5.87
CA PHE A 172 -7.12 12.47 5.85
C PHE A 172 -8.26 12.13 4.89
N SER A 173 -7.99 11.34 3.86
CA SER A 173 -9.03 10.79 3.00
C SER A 173 -9.56 9.47 3.55
N GLU A 174 -8.68 8.60 4.11
CA GLU A 174 -9.12 7.37 4.75
C GLU A 174 -8.12 6.93 5.83
N ARG A 175 -8.61 6.13 6.77
CA ARG A 175 -7.84 5.47 7.83
C ARG A 175 -8.10 3.98 7.78
N TYR A 176 -7.07 3.19 8.05
CA TYR A 176 -7.15 1.74 7.95
C TYR A 176 -6.76 1.06 9.24
N TYR A 177 -7.54 0.05 9.62
CA TYR A 177 -7.12 -0.96 10.57
C TYR A 177 -6.30 -2.03 9.83
N ALA A 178 -5.21 -2.46 10.44
CA ALA A 178 -4.50 -3.67 10.01
C ALA A 178 -4.97 -4.83 10.91
N LEU A 179 -5.62 -5.82 10.32
CA LEU A 179 -6.12 -6.98 11.05
C LEU A 179 -5.36 -8.23 10.63
N VAL A 180 -5.07 -9.10 11.59
CA VAL A 180 -4.39 -10.36 11.34
C VAL A 180 -5.11 -11.51 12.01
N ARG A 181 -5.01 -12.68 11.38
CA ARG A 181 -5.48 -13.94 11.93
C ARG A 181 -4.44 -15.03 11.68
N SER A 182 -4.09 -15.78 12.73
CA SER A 182 -3.33 -17.02 12.59
C SER A 182 -4.19 -18.10 11.92
N LEU A 183 -3.62 -18.80 10.95
CA LEU A 183 -4.27 -19.86 10.20
C LEU A 183 -3.95 -21.21 10.83
N GLY A 184 -4.96 -22.02 11.07
CA GLY A 184 -4.82 -23.36 11.64
C GLY A 184 -6.17 -24.08 11.65
N GLY A 185 -6.16 -25.31 11.20
CA GLY A 185 -7.37 -26.12 11.08
C GLY A 185 -8.33 -25.65 9.96
N ALA A 186 -9.10 -26.57 9.42
CA ALA A 186 -10.12 -26.26 8.44
C ALA A 186 -11.37 -25.68 9.13
N LEU A 187 -11.94 -24.65 8.54
CA LEU A 187 -13.23 -24.10 8.95
C LEU A 187 -14.35 -24.82 8.20
N GLU A 188 -15.45 -25.03 8.89
CA GLU A 188 -16.65 -25.57 8.26
C GLU A 188 -17.20 -24.56 7.21
N GLU A 189 -17.41 -25.07 6.00
CA GLU A 189 -17.98 -24.30 4.89
C GLU A 189 -19.39 -24.80 4.58
N GLU A 190 -20.37 -23.96 4.82
CA GLU A 190 -21.75 -24.21 4.40
C GLU A 190 -22.08 -23.25 3.26
N THR A 191 -22.38 -23.79 2.09
CA THR A 191 -22.71 -22.99 0.90
C THR A 191 -24.05 -22.29 1.11
N PRO A 192 -24.10 -20.94 1.11
CA PRO A 192 -25.30 -20.21 1.48
C PRO A 192 -26.42 -20.26 0.44
N LEU A 193 -26.10 -20.61 -0.80
CA LEU A 193 -27.03 -20.68 -1.91
C LEU A 193 -26.65 -21.87 -2.82
N ALA A 194 -27.67 -22.49 -3.44
CA ALA A 194 -27.46 -23.42 -4.52
C ALA A 194 -26.85 -22.72 -5.75
N ASP A 195 -26.22 -23.48 -6.63
CA ASP A 195 -25.70 -23.01 -7.93
C ASP A 195 -24.60 -21.93 -7.85
N LEU A 196 -23.88 -21.82 -6.70
CA LEU A 196 -22.67 -20.99 -6.61
C LEU A 196 -21.49 -21.64 -7.34
N SER A 197 -20.78 -20.86 -8.13
CA SER A 197 -19.56 -21.26 -8.82
C SER A 197 -18.42 -20.31 -8.46
N LEU A 198 -17.34 -20.86 -7.89
CA LEU A 198 -16.13 -20.12 -7.56
C LEU A 198 -15.03 -20.45 -8.58
N VAL A 199 -14.66 -19.48 -9.40
CA VAL A 199 -13.56 -19.56 -10.36
C VAL A 199 -12.30 -19.03 -9.70
N GLN A 200 -11.22 -19.79 -9.75
CA GLN A 200 -9.91 -19.40 -9.24
C GLN A 200 -8.94 -19.23 -10.39
N GLN A 201 -8.27 -18.08 -10.43
CA GLN A 201 -7.23 -17.76 -11.39
C GLN A 201 -5.91 -17.50 -10.65
N ARG A 202 -4.81 -18.09 -11.09
CA ARG A 202 -3.48 -17.74 -10.59
C ARG A 202 -3.08 -16.36 -11.10
N ILE A 203 -2.55 -15.54 -10.21
CA ILE A 203 -1.91 -14.26 -10.49
C ILE A 203 -0.49 -14.28 -9.92
N THR A 204 0.30 -13.26 -10.20
CA THR A 204 1.64 -13.12 -9.64
C THR A 204 1.57 -13.14 -8.11
N ASN A 205 2.27 -14.11 -7.49
CA ASN A 205 2.32 -14.34 -6.03
C ASN A 205 0.96 -14.55 -5.34
N GLY A 206 -0.10 -14.97 -6.08
CA GLY A 206 -1.40 -15.08 -5.44
C GLY A 206 -2.49 -15.73 -6.28
N ARG A 207 -3.71 -15.46 -5.88
CA ARG A 207 -4.94 -15.93 -6.53
C ARG A 207 -6.00 -14.84 -6.59
N HIS A 208 -6.69 -14.82 -7.72
CA HIS A 208 -7.92 -14.06 -7.91
C HIS A 208 -9.10 -15.04 -7.92
N TYR A 209 -10.16 -14.69 -7.19
CA TYR A 209 -11.38 -15.46 -7.05
C TYR A 209 -12.54 -14.67 -7.60
N GLN A 210 -13.33 -15.29 -8.46
CA GLN A 210 -14.55 -14.72 -9.00
C GLN A 210 -15.72 -15.63 -8.65
N LEU A 211 -16.77 -15.06 -8.10
CA LEU A 211 -17.95 -15.79 -7.64
C LEU A 211 -19.13 -15.48 -8.56
N TYR A 212 -19.79 -16.53 -9.03
CA TYR A 212 -20.94 -16.46 -9.93
C TYR A 212 -22.11 -17.28 -9.37
N HIS A 213 -23.33 -16.82 -9.65
CA HIS A 213 -24.54 -17.62 -9.50
C HIS A 213 -24.95 -18.14 -10.88
N ARG A 214 -25.29 -19.42 -10.97
CA ARG A 214 -25.66 -20.12 -12.23
C ARG A 214 -24.65 -19.91 -13.36
N ARG A 215 -23.38 -19.65 -13.04
CA ARG A 215 -22.28 -19.38 -13.99
C ARG A 215 -22.45 -18.14 -14.87
N VAL A 216 -23.42 -17.30 -14.61
CA VAL A 216 -23.79 -16.12 -15.44
C VAL A 216 -23.69 -14.84 -14.61
N ASP A 217 -24.40 -14.80 -13.48
CA ASP A 217 -24.46 -13.60 -12.65
C ASP A 217 -23.21 -13.46 -11.81
N TRP A 218 -22.41 -12.42 -12.06
CA TRP A 218 -21.30 -12.06 -11.20
C TRP A 218 -21.82 -11.54 -9.85
N ILE A 219 -21.37 -12.13 -8.77
CA ILE A 219 -21.85 -11.80 -7.43
C ILE A 219 -20.77 -11.41 -6.45
N GLY A 220 -19.50 -11.59 -6.78
CA GLY A 220 -18.42 -11.18 -5.93
C GLY A 220 -17.05 -11.60 -6.43
N ARG A 221 -16.04 -11.04 -5.77
CA ARG A 221 -14.63 -11.35 -6.03
C ARG A 221 -13.82 -11.30 -4.75
N ALA A 222 -12.65 -11.90 -4.81
CA ALA A 222 -11.59 -11.69 -3.83
C ALA A 222 -10.22 -11.81 -4.50
N ARG A 223 -9.24 -11.15 -3.92
CA ARG A 223 -7.84 -11.28 -4.33
C ARG A 223 -6.98 -11.54 -3.10
N MET A 224 -6.14 -12.53 -3.18
CA MET A 224 -5.19 -12.88 -2.13
C MET A 224 -3.79 -12.99 -2.72
N VAL A 225 -2.82 -12.35 -2.10
CA VAL A 225 -1.40 -12.45 -2.47
C VAL A 225 -0.60 -13.00 -1.30
N GLY A 226 0.48 -13.69 -1.59
CA GLY A 226 1.36 -14.28 -0.59
C GLY A 226 2.68 -13.54 -0.47
N MET A 227 3.21 -13.44 0.73
CA MET A 227 4.58 -13.05 1.00
C MET A 227 5.23 -14.02 1.96
N THR A 228 6.56 -14.06 1.95
CA THR A 228 7.37 -14.88 2.86
C THR A 228 8.19 -13.94 3.72
N LEU A 229 8.01 -14.00 5.03
CA LEU A 229 8.74 -13.22 6.02
C LEU A 229 9.81 -14.11 6.67
N ASP A 230 11.00 -13.58 6.84
CA ASP A 230 12.05 -14.19 7.64
C ASP A 230 12.07 -13.48 9.01
N ARG A 231 11.51 -14.12 10.04
CA ARG A 231 11.42 -13.59 11.39
C ARG A 231 12.25 -14.47 12.34
N ALA A 232 13.32 -13.92 12.85
CA ALA A 232 14.11 -14.50 13.95
C ALA A 232 14.37 -16.02 13.78
N ASN A 233 14.81 -16.46 12.58
CA ASN A 233 15.09 -17.84 12.18
C ASN A 233 13.86 -18.71 11.84
N THR A 234 12.69 -18.14 11.70
CA THR A 234 11.48 -18.82 11.19
C THR A 234 11.03 -18.18 9.90
N VAL A 235 10.80 -19.02 8.90
CA VAL A 235 10.21 -18.57 7.62
C VAL A 235 8.70 -18.66 7.74
N GLU A 236 8.04 -17.52 7.77
CA GLU A 236 6.59 -17.42 7.87
C GLU A 236 6.00 -17.01 6.51
N ARG A 237 4.99 -17.76 6.08
CA ARG A 237 4.23 -17.42 4.88
C ARG A 237 2.94 -16.72 5.28
N VAL A 238 2.78 -15.49 4.82
CA VAL A 238 1.62 -14.65 5.13
C VAL A 238 0.78 -14.46 3.87
N ALA A 239 -0.52 -14.66 3.98
CA ALA A 239 -1.48 -14.30 2.96
C ALA A 239 -2.00 -12.88 3.23
N HIS A 240 -1.94 -11.98 2.25
CA HIS A 240 -2.61 -10.70 2.31
C HIS A 240 -3.92 -10.77 1.51
N LEU A 241 -5.04 -10.64 2.18
CA LEU A 241 -6.35 -10.51 1.55
C LEU A 241 -6.51 -9.07 1.07
N VAL A 242 -6.23 -8.85 -0.20
CA VAL A 242 -6.16 -7.54 -0.84
C VAL A 242 -7.55 -6.96 -1.07
N ASP A 243 -8.50 -7.82 -1.47
CA ASP A 243 -9.87 -7.45 -1.82
C ASP A 243 -10.83 -8.59 -1.48
N LEU A 244 -12.00 -8.24 -0.97
CA LEU A 244 -13.14 -9.12 -0.77
C LEU A 244 -14.42 -8.32 -0.97
N GLU A 245 -15.10 -8.55 -2.07
CA GLU A 245 -16.28 -7.82 -2.47
C GLU A 245 -17.45 -8.76 -2.76
N VAL A 246 -18.63 -8.37 -2.28
CA VAL A 246 -19.92 -8.96 -2.67
C VAL A 246 -20.79 -7.86 -3.25
N SER A 247 -21.28 -8.08 -4.47
CA SER A 247 -22.20 -7.17 -5.17
C SER A 247 -23.39 -6.80 -4.29
N GLU A 248 -23.80 -5.55 -4.32
CA GLU A 248 -24.85 -5.00 -3.44
C GLU A 248 -26.15 -5.81 -3.48
N LEU A 249 -26.57 -6.24 -4.66
CA LEU A 249 -27.78 -7.05 -4.84
C LEU A 249 -27.71 -8.42 -4.15
N TRP A 250 -26.50 -8.87 -3.80
CA TRP A 250 -26.25 -10.18 -3.22
C TRP A 250 -25.78 -10.11 -1.75
N ARG A 251 -25.70 -8.93 -1.15
CA ARG A 251 -25.35 -8.73 0.27
C ARG A 251 -26.45 -9.30 1.19
N ASN A 252 -26.12 -9.49 2.45
CA ASN A 252 -27.02 -10.01 3.51
C ASN A 252 -27.55 -11.44 3.28
N ARG A 253 -26.86 -12.24 2.44
CA ARG A 253 -27.17 -13.65 2.16
C ARG A 253 -26.08 -14.60 2.63
N ASN A 254 -25.28 -14.23 3.62
CA ASN A 254 -24.13 -14.98 4.16
C ASN A 254 -23.00 -15.29 3.14
N ILE A 255 -23.05 -14.71 1.92
CA ILE A 255 -22.06 -14.96 0.88
C ILE A 255 -20.67 -14.48 1.30
N GLY A 256 -20.55 -13.29 1.87
CA GLY A 256 -19.28 -12.76 2.37
C GLY A 256 -18.67 -13.62 3.47
N LYS A 257 -19.50 -14.14 4.39
CA LYS A 257 -19.09 -15.06 5.45
C LYS A 257 -18.56 -16.38 4.89
N TRP A 258 -19.28 -16.97 3.95
CA TRP A 258 -18.85 -18.21 3.28
C TRP A 258 -17.58 -17.98 2.47
N LEU A 259 -17.51 -16.89 1.67
CA LEU A 259 -16.33 -16.61 0.85
C LEU A 259 -15.08 -16.40 1.72
N LEU A 260 -15.21 -15.65 2.84
CA LEU A 260 -14.09 -15.48 3.78
C LEU A 260 -13.62 -16.82 4.36
N ARG A 261 -14.52 -17.71 4.77
CA ARG A 261 -14.15 -19.07 5.26
C ARG A 261 -13.44 -19.87 4.20
N ARG A 262 -13.93 -19.81 2.95
CA ARG A 262 -13.31 -20.48 1.81
C ARG A 262 -11.88 -19.98 1.56
N LEU A 263 -11.66 -18.64 1.63
CA LEU A 263 -10.34 -18.05 1.48
C LEU A 263 -9.39 -18.44 2.62
N LEU A 264 -9.88 -18.48 3.85
CA LEU A 264 -9.10 -18.94 5.01
C LEU A 264 -8.67 -20.40 4.86
N ASN A 265 -9.57 -21.26 4.42
CA ASN A 265 -9.27 -22.68 4.17
C ASN A 265 -8.27 -22.85 3.02
N ASP A 266 -8.45 -22.09 1.92
CA ASP A 266 -7.54 -22.12 0.79
C ASP A 266 -6.14 -21.61 1.17
N ALA A 267 -6.04 -20.55 1.97
CA ALA A 267 -4.78 -20.06 2.50
C ALA A 267 -4.09 -21.10 3.40
N THR A 268 -4.84 -21.74 4.28
CA THR A 268 -4.32 -22.84 5.13
C THR A 268 -3.79 -24.01 4.27
N GLN A 269 -4.55 -24.43 3.25
CA GLN A 269 -4.13 -25.50 2.32
C GLN A 269 -2.88 -25.13 1.52
N GLN A 270 -2.68 -23.84 1.23
CA GLN A 270 -1.47 -23.35 0.57
C GLN A 270 -0.27 -23.25 1.54
N GLY A 271 -0.45 -23.53 2.83
CA GLY A 271 0.59 -23.49 3.85
C GLY A 271 0.93 -22.07 4.33
N PHE A 272 0.00 -21.13 4.23
CA PHE A 272 0.14 -19.85 4.93
C PHE A 272 -0.13 -20.03 6.43
N GLN A 273 0.63 -19.32 7.27
CA GLN A 273 0.49 -19.33 8.72
C GLN A 273 -0.41 -18.22 9.23
N GLU A 274 -0.46 -17.10 8.52
CA GLU A 274 -1.26 -15.95 8.88
C GLU A 274 -1.99 -15.38 7.66
N MET A 275 -3.12 -14.71 7.92
CA MET A 275 -3.80 -13.86 6.93
C MET A 275 -3.91 -12.44 7.47
N LEU A 276 -3.45 -11.49 6.65
CA LEU A 276 -3.49 -10.04 6.90
C LEU A 276 -4.57 -9.39 6.02
N VAL A 277 -5.23 -8.38 6.54
CA VAL A 277 -6.14 -7.50 5.77
C VAL A 277 -6.05 -6.07 6.28
N TYR A 278 -6.12 -5.11 5.36
CA TYR A 278 -6.28 -3.70 5.67
C TYR A 278 -7.73 -3.29 5.41
N LEU A 279 -8.41 -2.81 6.46
CA LEU A 279 -9.81 -2.39 6.37
C LEU A 279 -9.97 -0.90 6.63
N PRO A 280 -10.70 -0.17 5.76
CA PRO A 280 -11.09 1.20 6.06
C PRO A 280 -11.85 1.28 7.39
N VAL A 281 -11.59 2.32 8.19
CA VAL A 281 -12.32 2.57 9.45
C VAL A 281 -13.82 2.74 9.19
N SER A 282 -14.19 3.25 8.03
CA SER A 282 -15.56 3.39 7.54
C SER A 282 -16.28 2.04 7.30
N ALA A 283 -15.55 0.93 7.13
CA ALA A 283 -16.10 -0.38 6.77
C ALA A 283 -16.56 -1.22 7.99
N ALA A 284 -17.46 -0.69 8.82
CA ALA A 284 -17.90 -1.32 10.07
C ALA A 284 -18.49 -2.73 9.88
N ILE A 285 -19.23 -2.98 8.80
CA ILE A 285 -19.81 -4.30 8.49
C ILE A 285 -18.71 -5.32 8.21
N ALA A 286 -17.71 -4.94 7.43
CA ALA A 286 -16.56 -5.79 7.14
C ALA A 286 -15.73 -6.03 8.42
N MET A 287 -15.51 -5.00 9.25
CA MET A 287 -14.83 -5.14 10.53
C MET A 287 -15.49 -6.23 11.40
N ASN A 288 -16.82 -6.19 11.58
CA ASN A 288 -17.54 -7.20 12.35
C ASN A 288 -17.38 -8.60 11.75
N LEU A 289 -17.43 -8.72 10.40
CA LEU A 289 -17.22 -9.99 9.72
C LEU A 289 -15.83 -10.58 10.05
N PHE A 290 -14.77 -9.79 9.96
CA PHE A 290 -13.41 -10.26 10.22
C PHE A 290 -13.20 -10.61 11.70
N LEU A 291 -13.67 -9.78 12.64
CA LEU A 291 -13.57 -10.05 14.08
C LEU A 291 -14.29 -11.34 14.47
N GLN A 292 -15.50 -11.60 13.93
CA GLN A 292 -16.24 -12.86 14.14
C GLN A 292 -15.52 -14.09 13.58
N HIS A 293 -14.57 -13.89 12.67
CA HIS A 293 -13.74 -14.97 12.10
C HIS A 293 -12.34 -15.02 12.72
N GLY A 294 -12.16 -14.44 13.92
CA GLY A 294 -10.94 -14.57 14.71
C GLY A 294 -9.78 -13.67 14.27
N PHE A 295 -10.05 -12.67 13.46
CA PHE A 295 -9.06 -11.60 13.23
C PHE A 295 -8.97 -10.70 14.45
N HIS A 296 -7.79 -10.15 14.69
CA HIS A 296 -7.57 -9.13 15.73
C HIS A 296 -6.77 -7.96 15.14
N GLU A 297 -6.95 -6.78 15.73
CA GLU A 297 -6.27 -5.56 15.28
C GLU A 297 -4.80 -5.58 15.70
N LEU A 298 -3.93 -5.15 14.79
CA LEU A 298 -2.53 -4.84 15.09
C LEU A 298 -2.41 -3.48 15.78
N ASN A 299 -1.31 -3.28 16.51
CA ASN A 299 -1.07 -2.03 17.27
C ASN A 299 -0.70 -0.83 16.40
N TYR A 300 -0.89 -0.89 15.08
CA TYR A 300 -0.68 0.24 14.18
C TYR A 300 -1.84 0.42 13.21
N ARG A 301 -1.97 1.63 12.69
CA ARG A 301 -2.96 2.01 11.69
C ARG A 301 -2.30 2.56 10.45
N GLY A 302 -3.01 2.51 9.34
CA GLY A 302 -2.60 3.14 8.09
C GLY A 302 -3.39 4.40 7.80
N TYR A 303 -2.75 5.38 7.16
CA TYR A 303 -3.37 6.65 6.77
C TYR A 303 -3.17 6.91 5.30
N THR A 304 -4.21 7.44 4.65
CA THR A 304 -4.19 8.00 3.31
C THR A 304 -4.60 9.47 3.39
N PHE A 305 -3.99 10.31 2.59
CA PHE A 305 -4.25 11.75 2.59
C PHE A 305 -4.61 12.24 1.19
N GLU A 306 -5.27 13.39 1.15
CA GLU A 306 -5.56 14.12 -0.07
C GLU A 306 -5.25 15.61 0.11
N LYS A 307 -4.95 16.28 -0.98
CA LYS A 307 -4.73 17.72 -1.04
C LYS A 307 -5.17 18.24 -2.40
N GLU A 308 -5.97 19.31 -2.39
CA GLU A 308 -6.21 20.13 -3.58
C GLU A 308 -5.00 21.04 -3.82
N LEU A 309 -4.58 21.14 -5.07
CA LEU A 309 -3.51 22.05 -5.47
C LEU A 309 -4.13 23.35 -5.99
N ASP A 310 -3.72 24.48 -5.41
CA ASP A 310 -4.02 25.79 -5.97
C ASP A 310 -3.34 25.93 -7.33
N ASN A 311 -4.11 26.27 -8.35
CA ASN A 311 -3.63 26.50 -9.73
C ASN A 311 -2.90 27.84 -9.85
#